data_b28bdc4d6ade1b4ba8744a1bb1119f68
#
_entry.id   b28bdc4d6ade1b4ba8744a1bb1119f68
#
_cell.length_a   1.000
_cell.length_b   1.000
_cell.length_c   1.000
_cell.angle_alpha   90.00
_cell.angle_beta   90.00
_cell.angle_gamma   90.00
#
_symmetry.space_group_name_H-M   'P 1'
#
loop_
_entity.id
_entity.type
_entity.pdbx_description
1 polymer ?
#
loop_
_entity_poly.entity_id
_entity_poly.type
_entity_poly.pdbx_seq_one_letter_code
_entity_poly.pdbx_strand_id
1 'polypeptide(L)' 'MGEGMKRYEFQLRIPPERYLDYYRGTIRHVVARCTSGQNVQFPASLLQKFVTKDGIQGDFVLTCDEQNKGADLQRLPAGP' A
#
# COMPACT_ATOMS: atom_id res chain seq x y z
N MET A 1 -3.72 24.94 9.30
CA MET A 1 -3.84 24.59 8.93
C MET A 1 -3.90 23.51 8.54
N GLY A 2 -4.09 22.90 8.41
CA GLY A 2 -4.63 21.88 8.25
C GLY A 2 -4.08 21.00 7.34
N GLU A 3 -3.33 20.73 7.32
CA GLU A 3 -3.02 20.06 6.60
C GLU A 3 -3.55 18.99 6.31
N GLY A 4 -4.32 18.43 6.53
CA GLY A 4 -5.16 17.44 6.09
C GLY A 4 -4.60 16.20 5.47
N MET A 5 -3.40 15.91 5.64
CA MET A 5 -2.85 14.66 5.10
C MET A 5 -3.15 13.52 6.05
N LYS A 6 -3.73 12.46 5.51
CA LYS A 6 -3.91 11.22 6.25
C LYS A 6 -2.75 10.29 5.98
N ARG A 7 -2.35 9.55 6.99
CA ARG A 7 -1.21 8.67 6.90
C ARG A 7 -1.55 7.33 7.52
N TYR A 8 -1.32 6.25 6.78
CA TYR A 8 -1.63 4.89 7.22
C TYR A 8 -0.40 4.01 7.05
N GLU A 9 0.04 3.41 8.12
CA GLU A 9 1.21 2.52 8.08
C GLU A 9 0.76 1.08 8.21
N PHE A 10 1.33 0.22 7.37
CA PHE A 10 0.95 -1.19 7.36
C PHE A 10 2.09 -2.02 6.78
N GLN A 11 1.99 -3.31 6.99
CA GLN A 11 2.95 -4.25 6.47
C GLN A 11 2.30 -5.04 5.34
N LEU A 12 3.04 -5.24 4.27
CA LEU A 12 2.56 -6.05 3.15
C LEU A 12 3.45 -7.28 3.01
N ARG A 13 2.79 -8.38 2.63
CA ARG A 13 3.47 -9.62 2.36
C ARG A 13 2.69 -10.33 1.27
N ILE A 14 3.02 -10.00 0.02
CA ILE A 14 2.32 -10.51 -1.14
C ILE A 14 3.29 -11.34 -1.95
N PRO A 15 3.09 -12.68 -2.00
CA PRO A 15 3.99 -13.52 -2.79
C PRO A 15 3.84 -13.24 -4.28
N PRO A 16 4.85 -13.61 -5.10
CA PRO A 16 4.84 -13.27 -6.52
C PRO A 16 3.61 -13.80 -7.26
N GLU A 17 3.20 -15.03 -6.96
CA GLU A 17 2.07 -15.62 -7.66
C GLU A 17 0.77 -14.89 -7.33
N ARG A 18 0.66 -14.36 -6.11
CA ARG A 18 -0.53 -13.60 -5.75
C ARG A 18 -0.51 -12.21 -6.39
N TYR A 19 0.67 -11.63 -6.55
CA TYR A 19 0.78 -10.34 -7.19
C TYR A 19 0.28 -10.38 -8.64
N LEU A 20 0.36 -11.53 -9.30
CA LEU A 20 -0.11 -11.64 -10.66
C LEU A 20 -1.59 -11.28 -10.80
N ASP A 21 -2.40 -11.55 -9.79
CA ASP A 21 -3.82 -11.19 -9.84
C ASP A 21 -3.99 -9.68 -9.88
N TYR A 22 -3.14 -8.95 -9.18
CA TYR A 22 -3.17 -7.49 -9.22
C TYR A 22 -2.64 -6.99 -10.56
N TYR A 23 -1.58 -7.58 -11.04
CA TYR A 23 -0.96 -7.18 -12.29
C TYR A 23 -1.91 -7.36 -13.47
N ARG A 24 -2.64 -8.47 -13.49
CA ARG A 24 -3.57 -8.76 -14.57
C ARG A 24 -4.87 -7.98 -14.47
N GLY A 25 -5.06 -7.27 -13.37
CA GLY A 25 -6.28 -6.51 -13.17
C GLY A 25 -7.46 -7.32 -12.67
N THR A 26 -7.23 -8.59 -12.32
CA THR A 26 -8.27 -9.42 -11.75
C THR A 26 -8.69 -8.87 -10.39
N ILE A 27 -7.71 -8.40 -9.61
CA ILE A 27 -7.96 -7.73 -8.35
C ILE A 27 -7.44 -6.30 -8.50
N ARG A 28 -8.30 -5.33 -8.35
CA ARG A 28 -7.95 -3.93 -8.61
C ARG A 28 -7.61 -3.13 -7.36
N HIS A 29 -8.01 -3.62 -6.21
CA HIS A 29 -7.80 -2.89 -4.96
C HIS A 29 -7.13 -3.77 -3.94
N VAL A 30 -6.30 -3.14 -3.13
CA VAL A 30 -5.61 -3.82 -2.04
C VAL A 30 -6.23 -3.34 -0.74
N VAL A 31 -6.54 -4.27 0.15
CA VAL A 31 -6.99 -3.93 1.50
C VAL A 31 -5.88 -4.31 2.45
N ALA A 32 -5.43 -3.35 3.24
CA ALA A 32 -4.35 -3.57 4.18
C ALA A 32 -4.79 -3.18 5.57
N ARG A 33 -4.34 -3.94 6.55
CA ARG A 33 -4.62 -3.62 7.94
C ARG A 33 -3.49 -2.79 8.50
N CYS A 34 -3.82 -1.62 8.98
CA CYS A 34 -2.84 -0.68 9.51
C CYS A 34 -2.42 -1.08 10.92
N THR A 35 -1.27 -0.56 11.33
CA THR A 35 -0.78 -0.79 12.69
C THR A 35 -1.76 -0.24 13.73
N SER A 36 -2.56 0.75 13.35
CA SER A 36 -3.57 1.31 14.25
C SER A 36 -4.81 0.44 14.38
N GLY A 37 -4.90 -0.64 13.59
CA GLY A 37 -6.07 -1.51 13.60
C GLY A 37 -7.10 -1.19 12.54
N GLN A 38 -6.94 -0.07 11.85
CA GLN A 38 -7.85 0.29 10.76
C GLN A 38 -7.50 -0.49 9.51
N ASN A 39 -8.47 -0.65 8.63
CA ASN A 39 -8.22 -1.18 7.29
C ASN A 39 -8.24 -0.03 6.30
N VAL A 40 -7.33 -0.08 5.33
CA VAL A 40 -7.33 0.89 4.25
C VAL A 40 -7.41 0.15 2.93
N GLN A 41 -7.95 0.80 1.94
CA GLN A 41 -8.07 0.27 0.60
C GLN A 41 -7.43 1.25 -0.36
N PHE A 42 -6.63 0.73 -1.28
CA PHE A 42 -5.97 1.58 -2.25
C PHE A 42 -5.85 0.84 -3.58
N PRO A 43 -5.63 1.58 -4.68
CA PRO A 43 -5.51 0.93 -6.00
C PRO A 43 -4.28 0.05 -6.07
N ALA A 44 -4.45 -1.14 -6.65
CA ALA A 44 -3.34 -2.08 -6.78
C ALA A 44 -2.23 -1.53 -7.67
N SER A 45 -2.53 -0.57 -8.53
CA SER A 45 -1.51 0.02 -9.39
C SER A 45 -0.38 0.67 -8.60
N LEU A 46 -0.65 1.07 -7.36
CA LEU A 46 0.38 1.66 -6.51
C LEU A 46 1.46 0.66 -6.12
N LEU A 47 1.18 -0.63 -6.26
CA LEU A 47 2.16 -1.66 -5.92
C LEU A 47 3.26 -1.83 -6.97
N GLN A 48 3.03 -1.34 -8.18
CA GLN A 48 3.93 -1.63 -9.30
C GLN A 48 5.37 -1.21 -9.05
N LYS A 49 5.58 -0.14 -8.32
CA LYS A 49 6.93 0.37 -8.05
C LYS A 49 7.70 -0.50 -7.07
N PHE A 50 7.03 -1.39 -6.37
CA PHE A 50 7.64 -2.10 -5.26
C PHE A 50 7.75 -3.60 -5.48
N VAL A 51 7.25 -4.11 -6.60
CA VAL A 51 7.28 -5.55 -6.83
C VAL A 51 8.70 -5.99 -7.18
N THR A 52 9.10 -7.11 -6.60
CA THR A 52 10.37 -7.75 -6.90
C THR A 52 10.10 -9.19 -7.28
N LYS A 53 11.17 -9.94 -7.57
CA LYS A 53 11.02 -11.36 -7.86
C LYS A 53 10.43 -12.13 -6.69
N ASP A 54 10.52 -11.58 -5.49
CA ASP A 54 9.96 -12.21 -4.28
C ASP A 54 8.58 -11.66 -3.95
N GLY A 55 7.98 -10.90 -4.85
CA GLY A 55 6.69 -10.28 -4.62
C GLY A 55 6.84 -8.92 -3.96
N ILE A 56 5.93 -8.60 -3.05
CA ILE A 56 5.97 -7.34 -2.33
C ILE A 56 6.02 -7.64 -0.85
N GLN A 57 7.07 -7.19 -0.19
CA GLN A 57 7.25 -7.41 1.23
C GLN A 57 7.86 -6.18 1.87
N GLY A 58 7.40 -5.85 3.05
CA GLY A 58 7.97 -4.76 3.83
C GLY A 58 6.93 -3.90 4.48
N ASP A 59 7.41 -2.82 5.05
CA ASP A 59 6.57 -1.84 5.71
C ASP A 59 6.33 -0.68 4.76
N PHE A 60 5.08 -0.22 4.73
CA PHE A 60 4.68 0.82 3.80
C PHE A 60 3.85 1.87 4.50
N VAL A 61 3.79 3.03 3.89
CA VAL A 61 2.90 4.09 4.34
C VAL A 61 2.09 4.58 3.14
N LEU A 62 0.81 4.72 3.35
CA LEU A 62 -0.09 5.32 2.37
C LEU A 62 -0.47 6.70 2.86
N THR A 63 -0.31 7.70 2.03
CA THR A 63 -0.74 9.04 2.35
C THR A 63 -1.80 9.49 1.36
N CYS A 64 -2.72 10.29 1.82
CA CYS A 64 -3.75 10.87 0.97
C CYS A 64 -4.26 12.13 1.64
N ASP A 65 -5.07 12.91 0.90
CA ASP A 65 -5.64 14.10 1.48
C ASP A 65 -6.88 13.77 2.32
N GLU A 66 -7.50 14.77 2.89
CA GLU A 66 -8.66 14.56 3.76
C GLU A 66 -9.84 13.90 3.05
N GLN A 67 -9.87 14.01 1.75
CA GLN A 67 -10.94 13.44 0.95
C GLN A 67 -10.57 12.10 0.35
N ASN A 68 -9.46 11.51 0.82
CA ASN A 68 -8.94 10.23 0.34
C ASN A 68 -8.54 10.27 -1.13
N LYS A 69 -8.08 11.42 -1.58
CA LYS A 69 -7.58 11.59 -2.94
C LYS A 69 -6.09 11.77 -2.93
N GLY A 70 -5.47 11.62 -4.08
CA GLY A 70 -4.03 11.78 -4.20
C GLY A 70 -3.26 10.74 -3.45
N ALA A 71 -3.76 9.52 -3.41
CA ALA A 71 -3.11 8.46 -2.66
C ALA A 71 -1.71 8.19 -3.20
N ASP A 72 -0.77 8.08 -2.28
CA ASP A 72 0.61 7.78 -2.63
C ASP A 72 1.14 6.73 -1.67
N LEU A 73 1.82 5.73 -2.22
CA LEU A 73 2.37 4.63 -1.44
C LEU A 73 3.88 4.75 -1.40
N GLN A 74 4.45 4.71 -0.22
CA GLN A 74 5.89 4.79 -0.02
C GLN A 74 6.34 3.61 0.83
N ARG A 75 7.55 3.15 0.57
CA ARG A 75 8.14 2.11 1.39
C ARG A 75 8.84 2.78 2.58
N LEU A 76 8.56 2.29 3.77
CA LEU A 76 9.26 2.77 4.95
C LEU A 76 10.63 2.13 5.01
N PRO A 77 11.64 2.85 5.50
CA PRO A 77 12.97 2.26 5.61
C PRO A 77 12.94 1.10 6.59
N ALA A 78 13.76 0.09 6.29
CA ALA A 78 13.93 -1.02 7.20
C ALA A 78 14.50 -0.48 8.51
N GLY A 79 14.10 -1.10 9.61
CA GLY A 79 14.62 -0.68 10.90
C GLY A 79 16.11 -0.87 11.00
N PRO A 80 16.71 -0.31 12.00
CA PRO A 80 18.15 -0.42 12.17
C PRO A 80 18.58 -1.85 12.45
#